data_ab5242ff1b23406539e4014c49cc27bd
#
_entry.id   ab5242ff1b23406539e4014c49cc27bd
#
_cell.length_a   1.000
_cell.length_b   1.000
_cell.length_c   1.000
_cell.angle_alpha   90.00
_cell.angle_beta   90.00
_cell.angle_gamma   90.00
#
_symmetry.space_group_name_H-M   'P 1'
#
loop_
_entity.id
_entity.type
_entity.pdbx_description
1 polymer ?
#
loop_
_entity_poly.entity_id
_entity_poly.type
_entity_poly.pdbx_seq_one_letter_code
_entity_poly.pdbx_strand_id
1 'polypeptide(L)'
;MVGISDQGGNNRVLEDVKEIGRSYSCYGLNVAQLFEQGIRFDGMYQKDKEIKLYEDFYLILKLLTTGNKNAIIYKYAFNHPHGRKGGNSTVRTNELQKKCILSLVKEFPGLVELVKKENPSWKAGLNDEDEFRWEVKISWQEAYKRGLQGEVASLEDFFS
;
A
#
# COMPACT_ATOMS: atom_id res chain seq x y z
N MET A 1 -0.81 13.44 -3.28
CA MET A 1 -0.51 12.90 -1.93
C MET A 1 0.93 13.24 -1.56
N VAL A 2 1.16 13.73 -0.37
CA VAL A 2 2.51 13.99 0.18
C VAL A 2 2.61 13.30 1.54
N GLY A 3 3.60 12.44 1.70
CA GLY A 3 3.87 11.74 2.95
C GLY A 3 5.21 12.13 3.57
N ILE A 4 5.38 11.82 4.83
CA ILE A 4 6.66 11.94 5.56
C ILE A 4 7.19 10.53 5.81
N SER A 5 8.50 10.35 5.69
CA SER A 5 9.10 9.04 5.90
C SER A 5 9.05 8.59 7.36
N ASP A 6 9.01 7.28 7.58
CA ASP A 6 9.23 6.70 8.90
C ASP A 6 10.74 6.69 9.22
N GLN A 7 11.08 6.94 10.48
CA GLN A 7 12.45 6.93 10.96
C GLN A 7 13.21 5.63 10.64
N GLY A 8 12.53 4.48 10.66
CA GLY A 8 13.11 3.19 10.33
C GLY A 8 13.54 3.03 8.87
N GLY A 9 13.01 3.84 7.95
CA GLY A 9 13.32 3.80 6.51
C GLY A 9 14.17 4.96 6.02
N ASN A 10 14.28 6.01 6.81
CA ASN A 10 14.86 7.29 6.38
C ASN A 10 16.36 7.22 6.03
N ASN A 11 17.10 6.37 6.71
CA ASN A 11 18.56 6.23 6.56
C ASN A 11 19.00 5.56 5.26
N ARG A 12 18.07 5.11 4.42
CA ARG A 12 18.34 4.40 3.15
C ARG A 12 18.13 5.26 1.91
N VAL A 13 17.68 6.50 2.09
CA VAL A 13 17.36 7.42 0.99
C VAL A 13 18.18 8.68 1.20
N LEU A 14 18.94 9.07 0.18
CA LEU A 14 19.84 10.23 0.22
C LEU A 14 19.12 11.51 -0.24
N GLU A 15 18.05 11.39 -1.01
CA GLU A 15 17.29 12.54 -1.47
C GLU A 15 16.37 13.09 -0.36
N ASP A 16 16.21 14.39 -0.29
CA ASP A 16 15.28 15.07 0.63
C ASP A 16 13.81 14.71 0.33
N VAL A 17 13.51 14.45 -0.95
CA VAL A 17 12.17 14.09 -1.43
C VAL A 17 12.30 13.01 -2.50
N LYS A 18 11.49 11.97 -2.40
CA LYS A 18 11.37 10.94 -3.40
C LYS A 18 9.96 10.88 -3.96
N GLU A 19 9.83 10.88 -5.28
CA GLU A 19 8.55 10.64 -5.95
C GLU A 19 8.31 9.15 -6.15
N ILE A 20 7.04 8.79 -6.21
CA ILE A 20 6.54 7.44 -6.52
C ILE A 20 7.10 6.37 -5.59
N GLY A 21 6.37 6.11 -4.53
CA GLY A 21 6.76 5.11 -3.56
C GLY A 21 5.74 4.93 -2.45
N ARG A 22 6.11 4.10 -1.50
CA ARG A 22 5.28 3.83 -0.32
C ARG A 22 5.32 5.03 0.64
N SER A 23 4.15 5.58 0.94
CA SER A 23 3.94 6.50 2.05
C SER A 23 2.87 5.93 2.96
N TYR A 24 3.13 5.89 4.25
CA TYR A 24 2.20 5.34 5.24
C TYR A 24 2.24 6.15 6.53
N SER A 25 1.20 5.98 7.34
CA SER A 25 1.06 6.56 8.69
C SER A 25 0.94 8.08 8.77
N CYS A 26 1.74 8.86 8.03
CA CYS A 26 1.68 10.31 8.05
C CYS A 26 1.70 10.86 6.62
N TYR A 27 0.55 11.33 6.14
CA TYR A 27 0.43 11.93 4.80
C TYR A 27 -0.71 12.95 4.72
N GLY A 28 -0.55 13.92 3.84
CA GLY A 28 -1.56 14.89 3.44
C GLY A 28 -2.15 14.55 2.08
N LEU A 29 -3.43 14.80 1.91
CA LEU A 29 -4.19 14.55 0.68
C LEU A 29 -4.83 15.83 0.16
N ASN A 30 -4.79 16.03 -1.16
CA ASN A 30 -5.67 16.97 -1.83
C ASN A 30 -7.02 16.28 -2.07
N VAL A 31 -7.95 16.46 -1.12
CA VAL A 31 -9.24 15.78 -1.13
C VAL A 31 -10.08 16.19 -2.34
N ALA A 32 -10.07 17.47 -2.74
CA ALA A 32 -10.81 17.95 -3.90
C ALA A 32 -10.37 17.20 -5.18
N GLN A 33 -9.07 17.12 -5.42
CA GLN A 33 -8.52 16.41 -6.57
C GLN A 33 -8.86 14.90 -6.55
N LEU A 34 -8.84 14.26 -5.39
CA LEU A 34 -9.25 12.85 -5.27
C LEU A 34 -10.71 12.66 -5.70
N PHE A 35 -11.59 13.54 -5.24
CA PHE A 35 -13.00 13.49 -5.58
C PHE A 35 -13.26 13.72 -7.07
N GLU A 36 -12.59 14.69 -7.69
CA GLU A 36 -12.67 14.97 -9.13
C GLU A 36 -12.25 13.75 -9.97
N GLN A 37 -11.30 12.97 -9.49
CA GLN A 37 -10.80 11.77 -10.17
C GLN A 37 -11.56 10.49 -9.77
N GLY A 38 -12.63 10.60 -8.99
CA GLY A 38 -13.43 9.45 -8.56
C GLY A 38 -12.73 8.52 -7.58
N ILE A 39 -11.58 8.95 -6.99
CA ILE A 39 -10.87 8.17 -6.00
C ILE A 39 -11.56 8.29 -4.65
N ARG A 40 -12.10 7.21 -4.17
CA ARG A 40 -12.91 7.13 -2.95
C ARG A 40 -12.39 6.07 -2.00
N PHE A 41 -12.49 6.34 -0.70
CA PHE A 41 -12.17 5.34 0.34
C PHE A 41 -13.24 4.26 0.49
N ASP A 42 -14.50 4.56 0.16
CA ASP A 42 -15.59 3.61 0.20
C ASP A 42 -15.42 2.44 -0.78
N GLY A 43 -14.67 2.62 -1.87
CA GLY A 43 -14.29 1.54 -2.78
C GLY A 43 -13.50 0.40 -2.13
N MET A 44 -12.87 0.64 -0.96
CA MET A 44 -12.15 -0.38 -0.20
C MET A 44 -13.08 -1.31 0.59
N TYR A 45 -14.31 -0.89 0.87
CA TYR A 45 -15.25 -1.59 1.73
C TYR A 45 -16.47 -2.13 0.97
N GLN A 46 -16.38 -2.24 -0.36
CA GLN A 46 -17.46 -2.84 -1.16
C GLN A 46 -17.59 -4.33 -0.83
N LYS A 47 -18.81 -4.87 -1.04
CA LYS A 47 -19.23 -6.21 -0.60
C LYS A 47 -18.26 -7.34 -0.96
N ASP A 48 -17.51 -7.18 -2.08
CA ASP A 48 -16.56 -8.16 -2.60
C ASP A 48 -15.08 -7.79 -2.35
N LYS A 49 -14.84 -6.67 -1.66
CA LYS A 49 -13.49 -6.15 -1.36
C LYS A 49 -13.33 -5.98 0.13
N GLU A 50 -12.58 -6.85 0.78
CA GLU A 50 -12.21 -6.67 2.19
C GLU A 50 -10.77 -6.17 2.29
N ILE A 51 -10.56 -4.87 2.06
CA ILE A 51 -9.27 -4.20 2.28
C ILE A 51 -9.31 -3.50 3.64
N LYS A 52 -9.32 -4.29 4.71
CA LYS A 52 -9.23 -3.81 6.10
C LYS A 52 -7.81 -3.45 6.52
N LEU A 53 -6.83 -3.99 5.81
CA LEU A 53 -5.41 -3.71 5.95
C LEU A 53 -4.90 -3.24 4.60
N TYR A 54 -3.82 -2.42 4.61
CA TYR A 54 -3.22 -1.87 3.38
C TYR A 54 -4.06 -0.83 2.65
N GLU A 55 -4.88 -0.07 3.39
CA GLU A 55 -5.67 1.06 2.88
C GLU A 55 -4.78 2.15 2.26
N ASP A 56 -3.61 2.37 2.84
CA ASP A 56 -2.58 3.26 2.33
C ASP A 56 -2.05 2.79 0.96
N PHE A 57 -1.82 1.50 0.79
CA PHE A 57 -1.36 0.93 -0.49
C PHE A 57 -2.43 1.02 -1.57
N TYR A 58 -3.67 0.73 -1.22
CA TYR A 58 -4.80 0.88 -2.14
C TYR A 58 -4.90 2.33 -2.66
N LEU A 59 -4.86 3.30 -1.74
CA LEU A 59 -4.93 4.71 -2.09
C LEU A 59 -3.77 5.13 -3.01
N ILE A 60 -2.54 4.75 -2.67
CA ILE A 60 -1.37 5.07 -3.49
C ILE A 60 -1.48 4.43 -4.88
N LEU A 61 -1.89 3.17 -4.97
CA LEU A 61 -2.09 2.48 -6.24
C LEU A 61 -3.14 3.17 -7.09
N LYS A 62 -4.30 3.54 -6.52
CA LYS A 62 -5.33 4.32 -7.23
C LYS A 62 -4.79 5.64 -7.76
N LEU A 63 -4.02 6.38 -6.95
CA LEU A 63 -3.39 7.63 -7.39
C LEU A 63 -2.42 7.40 -8.54
N LEU A 64 -1.55 6.42 -8.43
CA LEU A 64 -0.52 6.16 -9.44
C LEU A 64 -1.14 5.66 -10.75
N THR A 65 -2.10 4.75 -10.69
CA THR A 65 -2.79 4.21 -11.87
C THR A 65 -3.72 5.21 -12.55
N THR A 66 -3.99 6.35 -11.95
CA THR A 66 -4.65 7.52 -12.58
C THR A 66 -3.66 8.59 -13.05
N GLY A 67 -2.38 8.28 -13.13
CA GLY A 67 -1.34 9.19 -13.62
C GLY A 67 -0.90 10.26 -12.61
N ASN A 68 -1.27 10.12 -11.34
CA ASN A 68 -0.87 11.07 -10.31
C ASN A 68 0.34 10.56 -9.54
N LYS A 69 1.30 11.44 -9.30
CA LYS A 69 2.43 11.14 -8.42
C LYS A 69 2.08 11.33 -6.94
N ASN A 70 2.74 10.57 -6.11
CA ASN A 70 2.90 10.91 -4.71
C ASN A 70 4.35 11.30 -4.42
N ALA A 71 4.57 12.06 -3.36
CA ALA A 71 5.90 12.44 -2.90
C ALA A 71 6.08 12.00 -1.44
N ILE A 72 7.27 11.56 -1.11
CA ILE A 72 7.66 11.21 0.25
C ILE A 72 8.82 12.12 0.66
N ILE A 73 8.63 12.87 1.74
CA ILE A 73 9.67 13.74 2.31
C ILE A 73 10.55 12.89 3.21
N TYR A 74 11.83 12.78 2.88
CA TYR A 74 12.85 12.09 3.65
C TYR A 74 13.72 13.02 4.49
N LYS A 75 13.68 14.31 4.21
CA LYS A 75 14.38 15.33 5.02
C LYS A 75 13.92 15.31 6.48
N TYR A 76 12.69 14.93 6.73
CA TYR A 76 12.10 14.76 8.05
C TYR A 76 11.61 13.35 8.21
N ALA A 77 11.70 12.84 9.42
CA ALA A 77 11.16 11.52 9.74
C ALA A 77 10.30 11.62 11.01
N PHE A 78 9.19 10.91 11.02
CA PHE A 78 8.40 10.75 12.22
C PHE A 78 8.73 9.41 12.90
N ASN A 79 8.67 9.40 14.21
CA ASN A 79 8.86 8.17 14.98
C ASN A 79 7.51 7.48 15.16
N HIS A 80 7.35 6.35 14.47
CA HIS A 80 6.18 5.50 14.65
C HIS A 80 6.56 4.31 15.54
N PRO A 81 6.02 4.22 16.77
CA PRO A 81 6.32 3.10 17.65
C PRO A 81 5.69 1.81 17.11
N HIS A 82 6.47 1.07 16.37
CA HIS A 82 6.06 -0.24 15.85
C HIS A 82 5.77 -1.21 17.00
N GLY A 83 4.71 -2.01 16.83
CA GLY A 83 4.39 -3.10 17.76
C GLY A 83 3.61 -2.71 19.01
N ARG A 84 3.17 -1.47 19.17
CA ARG A 84 2.23 -1.11 20.25
C ARG A 84 0.85 -1.68 19.96
N LYS A 85 0.19 -2.20 21.00
CA LYS A 85 -1.21 -2.63 20.93
C LYS A 85 -2.10 -1.42 20.60
N GLY A 86 -2.92 -1.54 19.56
CA GLY A 86 -3.88 -0.52 19.13
C GLY A 86 -4.11 -0.54 17.61
N GLY A 87 -5.20 0.09 17.17
CA GLY A 87 -5.58 0.13 15.76
C GLY A 87 -5.66 -1.25 15.12
N ASN A 88 -5.24 -1.36 13.86
CA ASN A 88 -5.28 -2.60 13.09
C ASN A 88 -4.37 -3.73 13.64
N SER A 89 -3.44 -3.45 14.54
CA SER A 89 -2.57 -4.47 15.11
C SER A 89 -3.32 -5.48 15.98
N THR A 90 -4.47 -5.11 16.52
CA THR A 90 -5.30 -5.98 17.39
C THR A 90 -6.12 -7.01 16.60
N VAL A 91 -6.40 -6.73 15.35
CA VAL A 91 -7.21 -7.59 14.47
C VAL A 91 -6.39 -8.24 13.35
N ARG A 92 -5.12 -7.89 13.26
CA ARG A 92 -4.23 -8.40 12.22
C ARG A 92 -3.90 -9.86 12.48
N THR A 93 -4.23 -10.73 11.55
CA THR A 93 -3.83 -12.14 11.50
C THR A 93 -3.15 -12.43 10.16
N ASN A 94 -2.41 -13.53 10.07
CA ASN A 94 -1.75 -13.95 8.83
C ASN A 94 -2.80 -14.24 7.72
N GLU A 95 -3.94 -14.81 8.10
CA GLU A 95 -5.06 -15.05 7.18
C GLU A 95 -5.70 -13.74 6.68
N LEU A 96 -5.97 -12.79 7.58
CA LEU A 96 -6.54 -11.50 7.19
C LEU A 96 -5.57 -10.74 6.28
N GLN A 97 -4.26 -10.79 6.56
CA GLN A 97 -3.24 -10.21 5.68
C GLN A 97 -3.31 -10.82 4.28
N LYS A 98 -3.31 -12.16 4.19
CA LYS A 98 -3.43 -12.86 2.90
C LYS A 98 -4.68 -12.44 2.14
N LYS A 99 -5.84 -12.43 2.80
CA LYS A 99 -7.12 -12.04 2.20
C LYS A 99 -7.10 -10.61 1.65
N CYS A 100 -6.59 -9.66 2.43
CA CYS A 100 -6.46 -8.27 1.99
C CYS A 100 -5.49 -8.12 0.82
N ILE A 101 -4.35 -8.84 0.83
CA ILE A 101 -3.40 -8.80 -0.28
C ILE A 101 -4.01 -9.40 -1.55
N LEU A 102 -4.73 -10.51 -1.46
CA LEU A 102 -5.43 -11.10 -2.62
C LEU A 102 -6.48 -10.15 -3.21
N SER A 103 -7.17 -9.37 -2.37
CA SER A 103 -8.07 -8.32 -2.84
C SER A 103 -7.32 -7.22 -3.60
N LEU A 104 -6.11 -6.83 -3.15
CA LEU A 104 -5.26 -5.89 -3.87
C LEU A 104 -4.73 -6.49 -5.19
N VAL A 105 -4.34 -7.76 -5.20
CA VAL A 105 -3.91 -8.47 -6.43
C VAL A 105 -5.02 -8.47 -7.47
N LYS A 106 -6.26 -8.75 -7.05
CA LYS A 106 -7.43 -8.72 -7.94
C LYS A 106 -7.74 -7.33 -8.48
N GLU A 107 -7.59 -6.29 -7.66
CA GLU A 107 -7.86 -4.90 -8.06
C GLU A 107 -6.75 -4.30 -8.94
N PHE A 108 -5.51 -4.74 -8.75
CA PHE A 108 -4.32 -4.21 -9.43
C PHE A 108 -3.49 -5.35 -10.02
N PRO A 109 -4.02 -6.06 -11.02
CA PRO A 109 -3.36 -7.22 -11.61
C PRO A 109 -1.99 -6.85 -12.19
N GLY A 110 -0.98 -7.70 -11.94
CA GLY A 110 0.39 -7.48 -12.39
C GLY A 110 1.16 -6.36 -11.68
N LEU A 111 0.51 -5.59 -10.80
CA LEU A 111 1.17 -4.54 -9.98
C LEU A 111 1.40 -4.97 -8.55
N VAL A 112 0.61 -5.92 -8.07
CA VAL A 112 0.65 -6.42 -6.70
C VAL A 112 0.89 -7.92 -6.71
N GLU A 113 1.82 -8.38 -5.87
CA GLU A 113 2.14 -9.79 -5.67
C GLU A 113 1.96 -10.18 -4.21
N LEU A 114 1.40 -11.36 -3.96
CA LEU A 114 1.40 -12.01 -2.66
C LEU A 114 2.72 -12.77 -2.50
N VAL A 115 3.50 -12.47 -1.49
CA VAL A 115 4.76 -13.15 -1.20
C VAL A 115 4.78 -13.77 0.19
N LYS A 116 5.42 -14.91 0.33
CA LYS A 116 5.65 -15.57 1.60
C LYS A 116 7.02 -15.14 2.14
N LYS A 117 7.07 -14.64 3.37
CA LYS A 117 8.30 -14.26 4.04
C LYS A 117 8.55 -15.20 5.20
N GLU A 118 9.59 -15.98 5.07
CA GLU A 118 10.07 -16.87 6.13
C GLU A 118 10.79 -16.07 7.22
N ASN A 119 10.69 -16.52 8.46
CA ASN A 119 11.35 -15.93 9.62
C ASN A 119 11.27 -14.39 9.70
N PRO A 120 10.07 -13.79 9.68
CA PRO A 120 9.93 -12.34 9.68
C PRO A 120 10.43 -11.76 11.00
N SER A 121 11.27 -10.71 10.91
CA SER A 121 11.74 -9.98 12.10
C SER A 121 10.63 -9.23 12.82
N TRP A 122 9.56 -8.87 12.08
CA TRP A 122 8.37 -8.24 12.64
C TRP A 122 7.22 -9.23 12.67
N LYS A 123 6.75 -9.54 13.88
CA LYS A 123 5.74 -10.58 14.13
C LYS A 123 4.35 -10.05 14.48
N ALA A 124 4.07 -8.76 14.28
CA ALA A 124 2.73 -8.23 14.57
C ALA A 124 1.66 -8.93 13.74
N GLY A 125 0.65 -9.50 14.40
CA GLY A 125 -0.41 -10.26 13.78
C GLY A 125 -0.06 -11.71 13.45
N LEU A 126 1.09 -12.20 13.92
CA LEU A 126 1.42 -13.61 13.90
C LEU A 126 1.20 -14.21 15.29
N ASN A 127 0.82 -15.48 15.34
CA ASN A 127 0.93 -16.29 16.53
C ASN A 127 2.40 -16.70 16.72
N ASP A 128 2.78 -17.06 17.94
CA ASP A 128 4.16 -17.49 18.24
C ASP A 128 4.60 -18.73 17.44
N GLU A 129 3.63 -19.53 16.97
CA GLU A 129 3.82 -20.73 16.15
C GLU A 129 3.98 -20.45 14.66
N ASP A 130 3.69 -19.21 14.21
CA ASP A 130 3.80 -18.85 12.79
C ASP A 130 5.27 -18.69 12.38
N GLU A 131 5.78 -19.58 11.54
CA GLU A 131 7.13 -19.54 10.99
C GLU A 131 7.27 -18.57 9.80
N PHE A 132 6.17 -18.12 9.24
CA PHE A 132 6.15 -17.24 8.07
C PHE A 132 5.07 -16.18 8.18
N ARG A 133 5.19 -15.16 7.33
CA ARG A 133 4.18 -14.12 7.15
C ARG A 133 3.87 -13.91 5.68
N TRP A 134 2.60 -13.64 5.37
CA TRP A 134 2.23 -13.11 4.07
C TRP A 134 2.59 -11.63 3.98
N GLU A 135 3.29 -11.26 2.93
CA GLU A 135 3.65 -9.88 2.63
C GLU A 135 3.18 -9.49 1.22
N VAL A 136 3.03 -8.19 1.03
CA VAL A 136 2.68 -7.62 -0.26
C VAL A 136 3.94 -7.04 -0.91
N LYS A 137 4.15 -7.36 -2.19
CA LYS A 137 5.15 -6.72 -3.03
C LYS A 137 4.43 -5.89 -4.08
N ILE A 138 4.84 -4.65 -4.28
CA ILE A 138 4.17 -3.69 -5.16
C ILE A 138 5.17 -3.04 -6.10
N SER A 139 4.80 -2.96 -7.38
CA SER A 139 5.54 -2.33 -8.45
C SER A 139 5.10 -0.87 -8.63
N TRP A 140 5.47 0.03 -7.70
CA TRP A 140 5.04 1.42 -7.66
C TRP A 140 5.32 2.21 -8.95
N GLN A 141 6.53 2.06 -9.50
CA GLN A 141 6.94 2.74 -10.73
C GLN A 141 6.11 2.27 -11.94
N GLU A 142 5.83 0.98 -12.00
CA GLU A 142 5.00 0.40 -13.04
C GLU A 142 3.55 0.88 -12.95
N ALA A 143 3.01 0.98 -11.73
CA ALA A 143 1.68 1.53 -11.50
C ALA A 143 1.54 2.95 -12.07
N TYR A 144 2.55 3.80 -11.86
CA TYR A 144 2.55 5.16 -12.41
C TYR A 144 2.69 5.18 -13.93
N LYS A 145 3.56 4.34 -14.51
CA LYS A 145 3.71 4.22 -15.97
C LYS A 145 2.40 3.86 -16.64
N ARG A 146 1.67 2.87 -16.14
CA ARG A 146 0.35 2.48 -16.65
C ARG A 146 -0.65 3.63 -16.55
N GLY A 147 -0.64 4.35 -15.42
CA GLY A 147 -1.49 5.53 -15.26
C GLY A 147 -1.24 6.64 -16.30
N LEU A 148 0.02 6.84 -16.70
CA LEU A 148 0.36 7.80 -17.76
C LEU A 148 -0.10 7.36 -19.15
N GLN A 149 -0.15 6.04 -19.40
CA GLN A 149 -0.57 5.48 -20.69
C GLN A 149 -2.10 5.41 -20.82
N GLY A 150 -2.84 5.68 -19.73
CA GLY A 150 -4.29 5.52 -19.69
C GLY A 150 -4.73 4.06 -19.71
N GLU A 151 -3.79 3.15 -19.55
CA GLU A 151 -4.05 1.71 -19.47
C GLU A 151 -4.63 1.36 -18.08
N VAL A 152 -5.93 1.51 -17.95
CA VAL A 152 -6.66 0.75 -16.94
C VAL A 152 -6.71 -0.68 -17.47
N ALA A 153 -5.75 -1.53 -17.09
CA ALA A 153 -5.78 -2.94 -17.44
C ALA A 153 -7.12 -3.52 -16.98
N SER A 154 -7.97 -3.91 -17.93
CA SER A 154 -9.16 -4.67 -17.63
C SER A 154 -8.73 -6.08 -17.22
N LEU A 155 -9.51 -6.74 -16.39
CA LEU A 155 -9.26 -8.16 -16.05
C LEU A 155 -9.23 -9.05 -17.30
N GLU A 156 -9.86 -8.65 -18.40
CA GLU A 156 -9.91 -9.35 -19.67
C GLU A 156 -8.56 -9.43 -20.38
N ASP A 157 -7.69 -8.43 -20.17
CA ASP A 157 -6.35 -8.39 -20.79
C ASP A 157 -5.37 -9.42 -20.18
N PHE A 158 -5.72 -10.01 -19.03
CA PHE A 158 -4.89 -10.99 -18.34
C PHE A 158 -5.25 -12.46 -18.61
N PHE A 159 -6.40 -12.72 -19.21
CA PHE A 159 -6.90 -14.07 -19.49
C PHE A 159 -6.94 -14.40 -20.99
N SER A 160 -6.43 -13.51 -21.83
CA SER A 160 -6.15 -13.72 -23.24
C SER A 160 -4.70 -14.14 -23.45
#